data_b3f780677acc366ee07d2ab81708b34f
#
_entry.id   b3f780677acc366ee07d2ab81708b34f
#
_cell.length_a   1.000
_cell.length_b   1.000
_cell.length_c   1.000
_cell.angle_alpha   90.00
_cell.angle_beta   90.00
_cell.angle_gamma   90.00
#
_symmetry.space_group_name_H-M   'P 1'
#
loop_
_entity.id
_entity.type
_entity.pdbx_description
1 polymer ?
#
loop_
_entity_poly.entity_id
_entity_poly.type
_entity_poly.pdbx_seq_one_letter_code
_entity_poly.pdbx_strand_id
1 'polypeptide(L)'
;MSKGQILVVDDEGAQREILRTILSAEGYGVDTAGNAAEALAKSGRTRFDLVLTDLRMPGADGLSLVGQLTREDPPTLVILMTAYGSMDSAEQALKQGAFDYLTKPLGREELLLTVGRAFERMRLAQENRMLRQQLEERFRVEGIVGSHYRMLEVFDKLHKVSSSTSTVLITGESGTGKELIARAIHRHSPRKDRAFVAVSCAAIPETLIESELFGYEKGAFTGAVSRRQGLFEAADRSTLFLDEIGELNVNMQAKVLRALQEREIRRVGGREDLKVDVRIIAATNKDLEDEVKRGMFRDDLYYRLNVVTINLPPLRERSTDIPQLAEYFVGRACQEAGRPPMAITTEAMRLLLGYHWPGNVRQLDTVLQRAVLLSDGRAIDYMDLPIEVRFSALPPREAGPPPSAGGEGGAYHYMLPAQGINLEEVERQFILQAMEISGGVIAKAAKLLGLSYRTLQYRLEKFHVRREGGETTAQTEEKEVE
;
A
#
# COMPACT_ATOMS: atom_id res chain seq x y z
N MET A 1 25.40 5.16 -34.53
CA MET A 1 24.11 5.27 -33.83
C MET A 1 24.15 6.54 -32.99
N SER A 2 23.09 7.33 -32.98
CA SER A 2 22.99 8.54 -32.13
C SER A 2 23.07 8.20 -30.65
N LYS A 3 23.78 9.02 -29.84
CA LYS A 3 23.87 8.84 -28.37
C LYS A 3 22.53 9.09 -27.65
N GLY A 4 21.57 9.77 -28.33
CA GLY A 4 20.24 10.11 -27.82
C GLY A 4 19.64 11.27 -28.62
N GLN A 5 18.36 11.57 -28.40
CA GLN A 5 17.60 12.62 -29.10
C GLN A 5 17.41 13.82 -28.17
N ILE A 6 17.83 14.98 -28.60
CA ILE A 6 17.74 16.25 -27.84
C ILE A 6 16.87 17.22 -28.61
N LEU A 7 15.94 17.87 -27.95
CA LEU A 7 15.18 19.01 -28.47
C LEU A 7 15.73 20.30 -27.85
N VAL A 8 16.16 21.23 -28.67
CA VAL A 8 16.61 22.57 -28.26
C VAL A 8 15.51 23.59 -28.52
N VAL A 9 15.05 24.26 -27.47
CA VAL A 9 13.96 25.24 -27.52
C VAL A 9 14.49 26.58 -27.07
N ASP A 10 14.53 27.53 -28.00
CA ASP A 10 15.00 28.91 -27.76
C ASP A 10 14.36 29.81 -28.83
N ASP A 11 13.99 31.04 -28.54
CA ASP A 11 13.42 31.95 -29.50
C ASP A 11 14.49 32.56 -30.45
N GLU A 12 15.77 32.60 -30.01
CA GLU A 12 16.90 33.04 -30.80
C GLU A 12 17.40 31.98 -31.80
N GLY A 13 17.17 32.18 -33.10
CA GLY A 13 17.59 31.25 -34.15
C GLY A 13 19.10 30.96 -34.15
N ALA A 14 19.92 32.00 -33.90
CA ALA A 14 21.38 31.86 -33.85
C ALA A 14 21.82 30.93 -32.69
N GLN A 15 21.20 31.06 -31.51
CA GLN A 15 21.50 30.24 -30.34
C GLN A 15 21.12 28.79 -30.59
N ARG A 16 19.96 28.53 -31.20
CA ARG A 16 19.55 27.16 -31.59
C ARG A 16 20.55 26.49 -32.51
N GLU A 17 21.07 27.17 -33.52
CA GLU A 17 22.03 26.60 -34.47
C GLU A 17 23.40 26.34 -33.82
N ILE A 18 23.84 27.22 -32.92
CA ILE A 18 25.09 26.99 -32.14
C ILE A 18 24.96 25.71 -31.28
N LEU A 19 23.87 25.60 -30.50
CA LEU A 19 23.63 24.42 -29.64
C LEU A 19 23.48 23.15 -30.48
N ARG A 20 22.74 23.21 -31.58
CA ARG A 20 22.60 22.10 -32.52
C ARG A 20 23.97 21.64 -33.04
N THR A 21 24.82 22.57 -33.44
CA THR A 21 26.17 22.26 -33.97
C THR A 21 27.03 21.60 -32.90
N ILE A 22 27.08 22.15 -31.68
CA ILE A 22 27.87 21.61 -30.57
C ILE A 22 27.42 20.18 -30.22
N LEU A 23 26.12 19.99 -30.02
CA LEU A 23 25.56 18.70 -29.58
C LEU A 23 25.62 17.63 -30.69
N SER A 24 25.37 18.03 -31.95
CA SER A 24 25.51 17.10 -33.08
C SER A 24 26.95 16.65 -33.29
N ALA A 25 27.92 17.53 -33.06
CA ALA A 25 29.36 17.17 -33.14
C ALA A 25 29.75 16.12 -32.08
N GLU A 26 29.04 16.07 -30.95
CA GLU A 26 29.22 15.05 -29.89
C GLU A 26 28.44 13.75 -30.16
N GLY A 27 27.70 13.67 -31.26
CA GLY A 27 26.98 12.47 -31.71
C GLY A 27 25.55 12.35 -31.20
N TYR A 28 24.91 13.42 -30.70
CA TYR A 28 23.51 13.47 -30.39
C TYR A 28 22.65 13.76 -31.62
N GLY A 29 21.45 13.20 -31.72
CA GLY A 29 20.43 13.64 -32.66
C GLY A 29 19.76 14.90 -32.11
N VAL A 30 19.79 16.00 -32.84
CA VAL A 30 19.29 17.28 -32.35
C VAL A 30 18.21 17.83 -33.26
N ASP A 31 17.02 18.09 -32.71
CA ASP A 31 15.98 18.90 -33.33
C ASP A 31 15.84 20.23 -32.58
N THR A 32 15.21 21.21 -33.19
CA THR A 32 15.08 22.56 -32.63
C THR A 32 13.64 23.06 -32.70
N ALA A 33 13.21 23.90 -31.77
CA ALA A 33 11.92 24.54 -31.75
C ALA A 33 12.08 26.03 -31.37
N GLY A 34 11.31 26.91 -31.96
CA GLY A 34 11.39 28.35 -31.71
C GLY A 34 10.51 28.81 -30.53
N ASN A 35 9.64 27.97 -30.01
CA ASN A 35 8.76 28.27 -28.88
C ASN A 35 8.23 26.98 -28.25
N ALA A 36 7.56 27.12 -27.10
CA ALA A 36 7.02 26.01 -26.36
C ALA A 36 5.89 25.24 -27.10
N ALA A 37 5.06 25.92 -27.87
CA ALA A 37 3.99 25.29 -28.65
C ALA A 37 4.55 24.36 -29.75
N GLU A 38 5.59 24.81 -30.46
CA GLU A 38 6.29 24.00 -31.45
C GLU A 38 7.00 22.81 -30.78
N ALA A 39 7.63 23.02 -29.59
CA ALA A 39 8.29 21.98 -28.81
C ALA A 39 7.30 20.88 -28.44
N LEU A 40 6.13 21.24 -27.91
CA LEU A 40 5.08 20.26 -27.54
C LEU A 40 4.53 19.51 -28.76
N ALA A 41 4.32 20.23 -29.88
CA ALA A 41 3.86 19.60 -31.13
C ALA A 41 4.89 18.56 -31.66
N LYS A 42 6.20 18.82 -31.51
CA LYS A 42 7.27 17.91 -31.89
C LYS A 42 7.38 16.76 -30.91
N SER A 43 7.30 17.00 -29.58
CA SER A 43 7.33 15.95 -28.56
C SER A 43 6.15 14.97 -28.69
N GLY A 44 4.99 15.44 -29.15
CA GLY A 44 3.85 14.56 -29.43
C GLY A 44 4.02 13.67 -30.68
N ARG A 45 4.99 13.95 -31.56
CA ARG A 45 5.27 13.17 -32.78
C ARG A 45 6.55 12.33 -32.68
N THR A 46 7.54 12.85 -31.99
CA THR A 46 8.87 12.23 -31.85
C THR A 46 9.27 12.31 -30.39
N ARG A 47 9.69 11.19 -29.84
CA ARG A 47 10.16 11.14 -28.46
C ARG A 47 11.56 11.71 -28.36
N PHE A 48 11.74 12.65 -27.45
CA PHE A 48 13.04 13.20 -27.10
C PHE A 48 13.47 12.68 -25.72
N ASP A 49 14.74 12.38 -25.59
CA ASP A 49 15.35 11.93 -24.34
C ASP A 49 15.63 13.11 -23.41
N LEU A 50 15.99 14.25 -23.97
CA LEU A 50 16.33 15.48 -23.27
C LEU A 50 15.80 16.69 -23.99
N VAL A 51 15.25 17.65 -23.23
CA VAL A 51 14.86 18.98 -23.74
C VAL A 51 15.74 20.03 -23.06
N LEU A 52 16.40 20.85 -23.89
CA LEU A 52 17.08 22.06 -23.48
C LEU A 52 16.19 23.25 -23.84
N THR A 53 15.66 23.97 -22.86
CA THR A 53 14.71 25.07 -23.13
C THR A 53 15.15 26.38 -22.50
N ASP A 54 14.99 27.49 -23.24
CA ASP A 54 15.10 28.78 -22.58
C ASP A 54 13.97 28.99 -21.58
N LEU A 55 14.31 29.63 -20.48
CA LEU A 55 13.34 29.99 -19.44
C LEU A 55 12.33 31.04 -19.94
N ARG A 56 12.81 32.04 -20.69
CA ARG A 56 11.99 33.16 -21.16
C ARG A 56 11.84 33.14 -22.68
N MET A 57 10.65 32.78 -23.14
CA MET A 57 10.30 32.79 -24.55
C MET A 57 8.98 33.53 -24.74
N PRO A 58 8.77 34.22 -25.91
CA PRO A 58 7.51 34.87 -26.21
C PRO A 58 6.33 33.89 -26.22
N GLY A 59 5.28 34.18 -25.46
CA GLY A 59 3.99 33.48 -25.50
C GLY A 59 3.82 32.35 -24.50
N ALA A 60 4.83 31.55 -24.20
CA ALA A 60 4.77 30.51 -23.18
C ALA A 60 6.12 30.35 -22.50
N ASP A 61 6.10 30.29 -21.18
CA ASP A 61 7.26 30.19 -20.33
C ASP A 61 7.87 28.76 -20.38
N GLY A 62 9.20 28.64 -20.37
CA GLY A 62 9.92 27.37 -20.26
C GLY A 62 9.52 26.53 -19.04
N LEU A 63 9.08 27.16 -17.96
CA LEU A 63 8.52 26.50 -16.78
C LEU A 63 7.24 25.70 -17.09
N SER A 64 6.38 26.21 -17.94
CA SER A 64 5.15 25.50 -18.36
C SER A 64 5.50 24.23 -19.14
N LEU A 65 6.57 24.27 -19.94
CA LEU A 65 7.08 23.13 -20.70
C LEU A 65 7.63 22.04 -19.76
N VAL A 66 8.39 22.43 -18.71
CA VAL A 66 8.86 21.51 -17.66
C VAL A 66 7.69 20.75 -17.07
N GLY A 67 6.64 21.46 -16.61
CA GLY A 67 5.49 20.86 -15.93
C GLY A 67 4.69 19.89 -16.81
N GLN A 68 4.76 19.99 -18.13
CA GLN A 68 4.08 19.08 -19.05
C GLN A 68 4.94 17.87 -19.40
N LEU A 69 6.20 18.07 -19.76
CA LEU A 69 7.11 17.00 -20.20
C LEU A 69 7.55 16.07 -19.06
N THR A 70 7.66 16.57 -17.83
CA THR A 70 8.01 15.75 -16.66
C THR A 70 6.89 14.83 -16.17
N ARG A 71 5.64 15.05 -16.64
CA ARG A 71 4.47 14.21 -16.31
C ARG A 71 4.28 13.03 -17.26
N GLU A 72 5.04 12.96 -18.35
CA GLU A 72 4.99 11.84 -19.28
C GLU A 72 5.59 10.56 -18.64
N ASP A 73 5.16 9.38 -19.06
CA ASP A 73 5.75 8.10 -18.63
C ASP A 73 6.40 7.39 -19.83
N PRO A 74 7.71 7.19 -19.79
CA PRO A 74 8.71 7.72 -18.86
C PRO A 74 8.96 9.22 -19.08
N PRO A 75 9.30 9.96 -18.00
CA PRO A 75 9.46 11.42 -18.05
C PRO A 75 10.63 11.83 -18.96
N THR A 76 10.42 12.86 -19.77
CA THR A 76 11.49 13.51 -20.51
C THR A 76 12.29 14.42 -19.58
N LEU A 77 13.63 14.30 -19.59
CA LEU A 77 14.48 15.18 -18.79
C LEU A 77 14.48 16.58 -19.40
N VAL A 78 14.40 17.61 -18.56
CA VAL A 78 14.41 19.01 -19.01
C VAL A 78 15.54 19.75 -18.31
N ILE A 79 16.40 20.41 -19.07
CA ILE A 79 17.42 21.37 -18.62
C ILE A 79 16.99 22.75 -19.07
N LEU A 80 16.98 23.70 -18.13
CA LEU A 80 16.64 25.09 -18.40
C LEU A 80 17.86 25.92 -18.70
N MET A 81 17.75 26.83 -19.66
CA MET A 81 18.74 27.86 -19.97
C MET A 81 18.21 29.19 -19.45
N THR A 82 19.00 29.92 -18.67
CA THR A 82 18.56 31.16 -18.01
C THR A 82 19.58 32.27 -18.13
N ALA A 83 19.14 33.52 -18.25
CA ALA A 83 20.00 34.68 -18.21
C ALA A 83 20.46 35.01 -16.77
N TYR A 84 21.58 35.70 -16.65
CA TYR A 84 22.15 36.13 -15.38
C TYR A 84 21.14 36.99 -14.57
N GLY A 85 20.77 36.52 -13.35
CA GLY A 85 19.87 37.25 -12.43
C GLY A 85 18.53 36.60 -12.13
N SER A 86 18.22 35.39 -12.67
CA SER A 86 16.96 34.67 -12.43
C SER A 86 17.14 33.42 -11.55
N MET A 87 17.96 33.51 -10.52
CA MET A 87 18.26 32.37 -9.60
C MET A 87 17.00 31.85 -8.92
N ASP A 88 16.08 32.72 -8.52
CA ASP A 88 14.80 32.31 -7.91
C ASP A 88 13.93 31.49 -8.88
N SER A 89 13.97 31.82 -10.18
CA SER A 89 13.25 31.09 -11.21
C SER A 89 13.86 29.74 -11.51
N ALA A 90 15.19 29.59 -11.42
CA ALA A 90 15.90 28.33 -11.60
C ALA A 90 15.62 27.37 -10.42
N GLU A 91 15.60 27.86 -9.17
CA GLU A 91 15.16 27.05 -8.02
C GLU A 91 13.70 26.61 -8.14
N GLN A 92 12.83 27.47 -8.63
CA GLN A 92 11.43 27.14 -8.85
C GLN A 92 11.27 26.04 -9.91
N ALA A 93 12.09 26.08 -10.95
CA ALA A 93 12.10 25.06 -12.00
C ALA A 93 12.56 23.68 -11.49
N LEU A 94 13.60 23.64 -10.67
CA LEU A 94 14.05 22.41 -10.01
C LEU A 94 12.94 21.83 -9.11
N LYS A 95 12.21 22.68 -8.37
CA LYS A 95 11.04 22.26 -7.57
C LYS A 95 9.89 21.72 -8.42
N GLN A 96 9.78 22.15 -9.68
CA GLN A 96 8.78 21.66 -10.64
C GLN A 96 9.22 20.42 -11.42
N GLY A 97 10.44 19.89 -11.19
CA GLY A 97 10.92 18.66 -11.76
C GLY A 97 11.94 18.80 -12.90
N ALA A 98 12.46 20.02 -13.16
CA ALA A 98 13.60 20.16 -14.06
C ALA A 98 14.80 19.37 -13.55
N PHE A 99 15.58 18.79 -14.48
CA PHE A 99 16.78 18.02 -14.13
C PHE A 99 17.91 18.93 -13.63
N ASP A 100 18.15 20.04 -14.34
CA ASP A 100 19.20 21.00 -14.02
C ASP A 100 18.93 22.34 -14.73
N TYR A 101 19.77 23.34 -14.51
CA TYR A 101 19.76 24.59 -15.27
C TYR A 101 21.16 25.01 -15.71
N LEU A 102 21.23 25.83 -16.75
CA LEU A 102 22.47 26.40 -17.29
C LEU A 102 22.33 27.91 -17.40
N THR A 103 23.37 28.64 -17.04
CA THR A 103 23.38 30.11 -17.13
C THR A 103 23.94 30.60 -18.46
N LYS A 104 23.25 31.52 -19.14
CA LYS A 104 23.75 32.19 -20.34
C LYS A 104 24.78 33.28 -19.94
N PRO A 105 25.92 33.43 -20.64
CA PRO A 105 26.31 32.73 -21.87
C PRO A 105 26.75 31.30 -21.60
N LEU A 106 26.27 30.36 -22.42
CA LEU A 106 26.49 28.92 -22.25
C LEU A 106 27.95 28.55 -22.57
N GLY A 107 28.67 28.08 -21.55
CA GLY A 107 29.98 27.48 -21.74
C GLY A 107 29.87 26.10 -22.39
N ARG A 108 30.68 25.83 -23.46
CA ARG A 108 30.68 24.52 -24.15
C ARG A 108 30.90 23.36 -23.17
N GLU A 109 31.89 23.49 -22.29
CA GLU A 109 32.26 22.42 -21.33
C GLU A 109 31.14 22.16 -20.34
N GLU A 110 30.52 23.23 -19.78
CA GLU A 110 29.42 23.14 -18.84
C GLU A 110 28.18 22.49 -19.46
N LEU A 111 27.84 22.90 -20.70
CA LEU A 111 26.74 22.29 -21.47
C LEU A 111 26.96 20.81 -21.65
N LEU A 112 28.12 20.40 -22.15
CA LEU A 112 28.42 18.99 -22.42
C LEU A 112 28.48 18.14 -21.15
N LEU A 113 28.98 18.69 -20.04
CA LEU A 113 29.00 18.02 -18.74
C LEU A 113 27.59 17.78 -18.22
N THR A 114 26.73 18.80 -18.29
CA THR A 114 25.36 18.71 -17.79
C THR A 114 24.50 17.77 -18.63
N VAL A 115 24.62 17.86 -19.97
CA VAL A 115 23.98 16.90 -20.87
C VAL A 115 24.46 15.48 -20.63
N GLY A 116 25.77 15.29 -20.45
CA GLY A 116 26.35 13.97 -20.12
C GLY A 116 25.77 13.37 -18.84
N ARG A 117 25.65 14.17 -17.77
CA ARG A 117 25.03 13.73 -16.51
C ARG A 117 23.55 13.33 -16.69
N ALA A 118 22.80 14.06 -17.52
CA ALA A 118 21.41 13.75 -17.81
C ALA A 118 21.30 12.37 -18.50
N PHE A 119 22.09 12.12 -19.53
CA PHE A 119 22.06 10.85 -20.25
C PHE A 119 22.58 9.68 -19.41
N GLU A 120 23.58 9.90 -18.56
CA GLU A 120 24.06 8.87 -17.62
C GLU A 120 22.98 8.47 -16.63
N ARG A 121 22.27 9.45 -16.06
CA ARG A 121 21.12 9.17 -15.15
C ARG A 121 20.03 8.36 -15.87
N MET A 122 19.70 8.71 -17.10
CA MET A 122 18.71 7.97 -17.90
C MET A 122 19.16 6.53 -18.15
N ARG A 123 20.42 6.35 -18.56
CA ARG A 123 21.00 5.02 -18.81
C ARG A 123 20.92 4.16 -17.55
N LEU A 124 21.34 4.67 -16.40
CA LEU A 124 21.28 3.95 -15.12
C LEU A 124 19.84 3.62 -14.71
N ALA A 125 18.91 4.54 -14.92
CA ALA A 125 17.49 4.30 -14.63
C ALA A 125 16.90 3.21 -15.55
N GLN A 126 17.25 3.23 -16.84
CA GLN A 126 16.81 2.23 -17.82
C GLN A 126 17.42 0.86 -17.54
N GLU A 127 18.72 0.79 -17.24
CA GLU A 127 19.41 -0.44 -16.87
C GLU A 127 18.81 -1.04 -15.59
N ASN A 128 18.54 -0.22 -14.57
CA ASN A 128 17.88 -0.64 -13.35
C ASN A 128 16.46 -1.18 -13.62
N ARG A 129 15.70 -0.52 -14.51
CA ARG A 129 14.35 -1.01 -14.92
C ARG A 129 14.46 -2.35 -15.66
N MET A 130 15.39 -2.50 -16.59
CA MET A 130 15.61 -3.77 -17.31
C MET A 130 16.05 -4.89 -16.37
N LEU A 131 16.99 -4.62 -15.46
CA LEU A 131 17.44 -5.60 -14.47
C LEU A 131 16.29 -6.02 -13.54
N ARG A 132 15.44 -5.08 -13.11
CA ARG A 132 14.23 -5.40 -12.34
C ARG A 132 13.27 -6.26 -13.14
N GLN A 133 12.97 -5.93 -14.38
CA GLN A 133 12.10 -6.74 -15.24
C GLN A 133 12.64 -8.16 -15.45
N GLN A 134 13.94 -8.31 -15.70
CA GLN A 134 14.58 -9.62 -15.81
C GLN A 134 14.49 -10.43 -14.52
N LEU A 135 14.64 -9.77 -13.36
CA LEU A 135 14.42 -10.40 -12.05
C LEU A 135 12.95 -10.79 -11.85
N GLU A 136 12.01 -9.92 -12.18
CA GLU A 136 10.57 -10.20 -12.10
C GLU A 136 10.17 -11.37 -13.01
N GLU A 137 10.66 -11.43 -14.25
CA GLU A 137 10.41 -12.55 -15.16
C GLU A 137 11.01 -13.87 -14.65
N ARG A 138 12.23 -13.81 -14.11
CA ARG A 138 12.92 -14.98 -13.54
C ARG A 138 12.25 -15.50 -12.28
N PHE A 139 11.62 -14.60 -11.51
CA PHE A 139 10.97 -14.90 -10.23
C PHE A 139 9.44 -14.86 -10.29
N ARG A 140 8.87 -14.80 -11.50
CA ARG A 140 7.41 -14.78 -11.70
C ARG A 140 6.78 -16.04 -11.12
N VAL A 141 6.34 -15.94 -9.88
CA VAL A 141 5.52 -16.95 -9.23
C VAL A 141 4.07 -16.53 -9.45
N GLU A 142 3.29 -17.37 -10.10
CA GLU A 142 1.87 -17.09 -10.34
C GLU A 142 1.17 -16.62 -9.05
N GLY A 143 0.62 -15.41 -9.07
CA GLY A 143 -0.12 -14.81 -7.96
C GLY A 143 0.73 -14.07 -6.92
N ILE A 144 2.05 -13.93 -7.09
CA ILE A 144 2.89 -13.12 -6.21
C ILE A 144 3.41 -11.91 -6.98
N VAL A 145 2.97 -10.72 -6.55
CA VAL A 145 3.35 -9.42 -7.11
C VAL A 145 4.28 -8.71 -6.13
N GLY A 146 5.40 -8.19 -6.61
CA GLY A 146 6.34 -7.39 -5.81
C GLY A 146 7.66 -7.21 -6.52
N SER A 147 8.14 -5.98 -6.57
CA SER A 147 9.40 -5.56 -7.17
C SER A 147 10.34 -4.88 -6.18
N HIS A 148 9.88 -4.67 -4.94
CA HIS A 148 10.68 -4.07 -3.89
C HIS A 148 11.87 -4.97 -3.52
N TYR A 149 13.05 -4.39 -3.26
CA TYR A 149 14.29 -5.16 -3.01
C TYR A 149 14.14 -6.23 -1.92
N ARG A 150 13.38 -5.98 -0.85
CA ARG A 150 13.11 -6.97 0.21
C ARG A 150 12.30 -8.16 -0.31
N MET A 151 11.41 -7.96 -1.29
CA MET A 151 10.72 -9.08 -1.94
C MET A 151 11.63 -9.86 -2.86
N LEU A 152 12.58 -9.20 -3.54
CA LEU A 152 13.60 -9.88 -4.33
C LEU A 152 14.49 -10.80 -3.47
N GLU A 153 14.85 -10.37 -2.26
CA GLU A 153 15.56 -11.23 -1.28
C GLU A 153 14.72 -12.44 -0.86
N VAL A 154 13.41 -12.25 -0.66
CA VAL A 154 12.47 -13.36 -0.39
C VAL A 154 12.44 -14.34 -1.55
N PHE A 155 12.37 -13.86 -2.79
CA PHE A 155 12.37 -14.72 -3.98
C PHE A 155 13.69 -15.47 -4.16
N ASP A 156 14.83 -14.85 -3.92
CA ASP A 156 16.14 -15.51 -3.97
C ASP A 156 16.22 -16.66 -2.95
N LYS A 157 15.80 -16.41 -1.70
CA LYS A 157 15.72 -17.46 -0.67
C LYS A 157 14.74 -18.57 -1.07
N LEU A 158 13.56 -18.21 -1.63
CA LEU A 158 12.56 -19.16 -2.11
C LEU A 158 13.17 -20.10 -3.16
N HIS A 159 13.89 -19.59 -4.14
CA HIS A 159 14.53 -20.41 -5.17
C HIS A 159 15.57 -21.37 -4.58
N LYS A 160 16.44 -20.87 -3.70
CA LYS A 160 17.48 -21.68 -3.06
C LYS A 160 16.90 -22.81 -2.24
N VAL A 161 15.80 -22.57 -1.52
CA VAL A 161 15.19 -23.57 -0.61
C VAL A 161 14.23 -24.51 -1.32
N SER A 162 13.70 -24.12 -2.47
CA SER A 162 12.71 -24.93 -3.20
C SER A 162 13.28 -26.28 -3.64
N SER A 163 14.54 -26.34 -4.08
CA SER A 163 15.22 -27.56 -4.50
C SER A 163 15.55 -28.52 -3.34
N SER A 164 15.50 -28.03 -2.08
CA SER A 164 15.79 -28.81 -0.87
C SER A 164 14.51 -29.42 -0.30
N THR A 165 14.66 -30.49 0.49
CA THR A 165 13.60 -31.08 1.34
C THR A 165 13.61 -30.52 2.76
N SER A 166 14.47 -29.54 3.05
CA SER A 166 14.60 -28.93 4.37
C SER A 166 13.29 -28.26 4.83
N THR A 167 13.12 -28.20 6.13
CA THR A 167 12.02 -27.44 6.76
C THR A 167 12.21 -25.95 6.51
N VAL A 168 11.12 -25.26 6.21
CA VAL A 168 11.09 -23.82 5.97
C VAL A 168 10.15 -23.17 6.96
N LEU A 169 10.64 -22.14 7.64
CA LEU A 169 9.83 -21.27 8.50
C LEU A 169 9.57 -19.95 7.80
N ILE A 170 8.31 -19.61 7.60
CA ILE A 170 7.90 -18.34 7.00
C ILE A 170 7.36 -17.43 8.09
N THR A 171 8.02 -16.31 8.33
CA THR A 171 7.60 -15.32 9.33
C THR A 171 7.08 -14.06 8.68
N GLY A 172 6.22 -13.33 9.37
CA GLY A 172 5.67 -12.05 8.90
C GLY A 172 4.25 -11.82 9.40
N GLU A 173 3.83 -10.56 9.37
CA GLU A 173 2.51 -10.14 9.83
C GLU A 173 1.36 -10.87 9.12
N SER A 174 0.17 -10.83 9.73
CA SER A 174 -1.03 -11.36 9.07
C SER A 174 -1.31 -10.63 7.76
N GLY A 175 -1.72 -11.36 6.73
CA GLY A 175 -2.06 -10.80 5.42
C GLY A 175 -0.88 -10.42 4.52
N THR A 176 0.38 -10.76 4.87
CA THR A 176 1.56 -10.51 4.02
C THR A 176 1.71 -11.46 2.84
N GLY A 177 0.99 -12.60 2.84
CA GLY A 177 1.02 -13.60 1.76
C GLY A 177 1.84 -14.85 2.07
N LYS A 178 2.01 -15.23 3.36
CA LYS A 178 2.79 -16.41 3.80
C LYS A 178 2.37 -17.70 3.09
N GLU A 179 1.07 -17.94 2.94
CA GLU A 179 0.57 -19.13 2.24
C GLU A 179 0.96 -19.14 0.75
N LEU A 180 0.92 -17.99 0.07
CA LEU A 180 1.34 -17.90 -1.34
C LEU A 180 2.81 -18.26 -1.51
N ILE A 181 3.67 -17.81 -0.60
CA ILE A 181 5.10 -18.18 -0.58
C ILE A 181 5.25 -19.69 -0.33
N ALA A 182 4.50 -20.27 0.60
CA ALA A 182 4.55 -21.71 0.88
C ALA A 182 4.14 -22.55 -0.35
N ARG A 183 3.06 -22.14 -1.03
CA ARG A 183 2.62 -22.75 -2.30
C ARG A 183 3.66 -22.62 -3.41
N ALA A 184 4.33 -21.47 -3.49
CA ALA A 184 5.40 -21.24 -4.44
C ALA A 184 6.61 -22.15 -4.18
N ILE A 185 7.04 -22.29 -2.92
CA ILE A 185 8.11 -23.22 -2.53
C ILE A 185 7.76 -24.65 -2.93
N HIS A 186 6.53 -25.08 -2.71
CA HIS A 186 6.06 -26.40 -3.12
C HIS A 186 6.09 -26.59 -4.65
N ARG A 187 5.54 -25.63 -5.42
CA ARG A 187 5.47 -25.68 -6.89
C ARG A 187 6.85 -25.74 -7.56
N HIS A 188 7.88 -25.17 -6.95
CA HIS A 188 9.26 -25.21 -7.44
C HIS A 188 10.11 -26.32 -6.81
N SER A 189 9.48 -27.24 -6.06
CA SER A 189 10.18 -28.32 -5.37
C SER A 189 10.19 -29.62 -6.17
N PRO A 190 11.04 -30.59 -5.78
CA PRO A 190 10.98 -31.94 -6.34
C PRO A 190 9.64 -32.66 -6.11
N ARG A 191 8.81 -32.14 -5.19
CA ARG A 191 7.47 -32.68 -4.85
C ARG A 191 6.32 -31.88 -5.50
N LYS A 192 6.58 -31.07 -6.52
CA LYS A 192 5.59 -30.20 -7.19
C LYS A 192 4.35 -30.91 -7.71
N ASP A 193 4.53 -32.17 -8.14
CA ASP A 193 3.45 -33.01 -8.69
C ASP A 193 2.70 -33.81 -7.62
N ARG A 194 3.05 -33.60 -6.34
CA ARG A 194 2.40 -34.20 -5.18
C ARG A 194 1.40 -33.23 -4.54
N ALA A 195 0.59 -33.72 -3.61
CA ALA A 195 -0.37 -32.86 -2.93
C ALA A 195 0.31 -31.77 -2.07
N PHE A 196 -0.28 -30.59 -2.02
CA PHE A 196 0.03 -29.55 -1.04
C PHE A 196 -1.07 -29.54 0.01
N VAL A 197 -0.79 -30.14 1.17
CA VAL A 197 -1.74 -30.22 2.28
C VAL A 197 -1.55 -29.00 3.17
N ALA A 198 -2.55 -28.12 3.24
CA ALA A 198 -2.50 -26.90 4.06
C ALA A 198 -3.45 -27.02 5.25
N VAL A 199 -2.99 -26.58 6.42
CA VAL A 199 -3.79 -26.51 7.62
C VAL A 199 -3.44 -25.24 8.40
N SER A 200 -4.46 -24.51 8.85
CA SER A 200 -4.31 -23.41 9.81
C SER A 200 -4.53 -23.95 11.22
N CYS A 201 -3.48 -23.87 12.04
CA CYS A 201 -3.53 -24.34 13.43
C CYS A 201 -4.50 -23.52 14.28
N ALA A 202 -4.72 -22.25 13.95
CA ALA A 202 -5.66 -21.39 14.66
C ALA A 202 -7.13 -21.64 14.25
N ALA A 203 -7.38 -22.19 13.05
CA ALA A 203 -8.76 -22.40 12.58
C ALA A 203 -9.41 -23.66 13.17
N ILE A 204 -8.63 -24.59 13.73
CA ILE A 204 -9.12 -25.84 14.30
C ILE A 204 -9.23 -25.69 15.81
N PRO A 205 -10.38 -26.04 16.43
CA PRO A 205 -10.51 -26.07 17.89
C PRO A 205 -9.42 -26.93 18.53
N GLU A 206 -8.88 -26.48 19.68
CA GLU A 206 -7.78 -27.15 20.39
C GLU A 206 -8.07 -28.62 20.69
N THR A 207 -9.33 -28.97 20.97
CA THR A 207 -9.78 -30.35 21.25
C THR A 207 -9.75 -31.28 20.02
N LEU A 208 -9.78 -30.70 18.81
CA LEU A 208 -9.85 -31.46 17.56
C LEU A 208 -8.52 -31.49 16.79
N ILE A 209 -7.62 -30.55 17.07
CA ILE A 209 -6.39 -30.37 16.29
C ILE A 209 -5.52 -31.63 16.30
N GLU A 210 -5.49 -32.35 17.43
CA GLU A 210 -4.74 -33.59 17.53
C GLU A 210 -5.28 -34.68 16.60
N SER A 211 -6.61 -34.87 16.60
CA SER A 211 -7.26 -35.88 15.76
C SER A 211 -7.22 -35.51 14.26
N GLU A 212 -7.22 -34.24 13.92
CA GLU A 212 -7.07 -33.79 12.52
C GLU A 212 -5.62 -33.94 12.03
N LEU A 213 -4.61 -33.57 12.83
CA LEU A 213 -3.21 -33.68 12.43
C LEU A 213 -2.73 -35.13 12.36
N PHE A 214 -3.03 -35.95 13.37
CA PHE A 214 -2.46 -37.31 13.53
C PHE A 214 -3.43 -38.45 13.25
N GLY A 215 -4.74 -38.13 13.11
CA GLY A 215 -5.76 -39.15 12.94
C GLY A 215 -6.11 -39.88 14.25
N TYR A 216 -7.06 -40.80 14.19
CA TYR A 216 -7.52 -41.55 15.34
C TYR A 216 -7.92 -42.98 15.01
N GLU A 217 -7.79 -43.86 15.97
CA GLU A 217 -8.29 -45.22 15.92
C GLU A 217 -9.75 -45.32 16.39
N LYS A 218 -10.45 -46.37 15.98
CA LYS A 218 -11.80 -46.64 16.45
C LYS A 218 -11.81 -46.76 17.99
N GLY A 219 -12.71 -46.00 18.62
CA GLY A 219 -12.85 -45.99 20.08
C GLY A 219 -11.88 -45.04 20.83
N ALA A 220 -11.13 -44.19 20.12
CA ALA A 220 -10.19 -43.24 20.73
C ALA A 220 -10.86 -42.21 21.63
N PHE A 221 -12.10 -41.83 21.30
CA PHE A 221 -12.95 -40.91 22.08
C PHE A 221 -14.43 -41.20 21.81
N THR A 222 -15.33 -40.58 22.57
CA THR A 222 -16.79 -40.68 22.38
C THR A 222 -17.16 -40.12 21.00
N GLY A 223 -17.62 -40.99 20.06
CA GLY A 223 -17.92 -40.64 18.67
C GLY A 223 -16.91 -41.17 17.65
N ALA A 224 -15.79 -41.77 18.06
CA ALA A 224 -14.82 -42.41 17.14
C ALA A 224 -15.34 -43.78 16.66
N VAL A 225 -16.34 -43.77 15.78
CA VAL A 225 -17.00 -45.01 15.27
C VAL A 225 -16.09 -45.80 14.34
N SER A 226 -15.24 -45.14 13.59
CA SER A 226 -14.30 -45.71 12.61
C SER A 226 -12.92 -45.07 12.75
N ARG A 227 -11.91 -45.73 12.23
CA ARG A 227 -10.56 -45.18 12.06
C ARG A 227 -10.58 -44.04 11.04
N ARG A 228 -9.84 -42.94 11.30
CA ARG A 228 -9.63 -41.84 10.37
C ARG A 228 -8.15 -41.48 10.27
N GLN A 229 -7.69 -41.28 9.02
CA GLN A 229 -6.33 -40.81 8.75
C GLN A 229 -6.18 -39.35 9.10
N GLY A 230 -5.01 -38.95 9.62
CA GLY A 230 -4.64 -37.58 9.89
C GLY A 230 -3.95 -36.88 8.71
N LEU A 231 -3.77 -35.56 8.82
CA LEU A 231 -3.14 -34.74 7.79
C LEU A 231 -1.67 -35.10 7.54
N PHE A 232 -0.92 -35.53 8.56
CA PHE A 232 0.45 -36.03 8.39
C PHE A 232 0.49 -37.30 7.53
N GLU A 233 -0.45 -38.22 7.72
CA GLU A 233 -0.59 -39.41 6.92
C GLU A 233 -1.03 -39.12 5.51
N ALA A 234 -1.98 -38.18 5.34
CA ALA A 234 -2.44 -37.70 4.02
C ALA A 234 -1.34 -36.95 3.23
N ALA A 235 -0.38 -36.35 3.94
CA ALA A 235 0.76 -35.64 3.35
C ALA A 235 1.98 -36.55 3.12
N ASP A 236 1.86 -37.88 3.28
CA ASP A 236 3.00 -38.76 3.05
C ASP A 236 3.57 -38.60 1.63
N ARG A 237 4.89 -38.50 1.53
CA ARG A 237 5.67 -38.22 0.30
C ARG A 237 5.30 -36.90 -0.38
N SER A 238 4.70 -35.96 0.39
CA SER A 238 4.19 -34.71 -0.10
C SER A 238 4.68 -33.54 0.75
N THR A 239 3.96 -32.40 0.72
CA THR A 239 4.27 -31.21 1.53
C THR A 239 3.10 -30.89 2.43
N LEU A 240 3.36 -30.75 3.74
CA LEU A 240 2.41 -30.24 4.71
C LEU A 240 2.78 -28.81 5.09
N PHE A 241 1.83 -27.90 4.93
CA PHE A 241 1.92 -26.52 5.33
C PHE A 241 1.15 -26.30 6.61
N LEU A 242 1.87 -25.89 7.65
CA LEU A 242 1.34 -25.58 8.99
C LEU A 242 1.28 -24.05 9.12
N ASP A 243 0.12 -23.46 8.88
CA ASP A 243 -0.07 -22.02 9.08
C ASP A 243 -0.36 -21.75 10.57
N GLU A 244 0.15 -20.63 11.06
CA GLU A 244 0.00 -20.18 12.45
C GLU A 244 0.48 -21.22 13.46
N ILE A 245 1.67 -21.81 13.20
CA ILE A 245 2.28 -22.84 14.04
C ILE A 245 2.46 -22.41 15.51
N GLY A 246 2.63 -21.11 15.76
CA GLY A 246 2.74 -20.52 17.10
C GLY A 246 1.46 -20.55 17.92
N GLU A 247 0.32 -21.00 17.36
CA GLU A 247 -0.94 -21.19 18.08
C GLU A 247 -1.09 -22.60 18.67
N LEU A 248 -0.18 -23.52 18.35
CA LEU A 248 -0.21 -24.85 18.92
C LEU A 248 0.13 -24.83 20.42
N ASN A 249 -0.63 -25.57 21.22
CA ASN A 249 -0.27 -25.80 22.62
C ASN A 249 0.97 -26.68 22.74
N VAL A 250 1.65 -26.63 23.91
CA VAL A 250 2.93 -27.31 24.16
C VAL A 250 2.87 -28.83 23.96
N ASN A 251 1.72 -29.46 24.23
CA ASN A 251 1.54 -30.89 24.03
C ASN A 251 1.55 -31.26 22.53
N MET A 252 0.88 -30.43 21.71
CA MET A 252 0.86 -30.63 20.28
C MET A 252 2.22 -30.36 19.65
N GLN A 253 2.93 -29.36 20.15
CA GLN A 253 4.29 -29.05 19.72
C GLN A 253 5.23 -30.28 19.92
N ALA A 254 5.11 -31.00 21.01
CA ALA A 254 5.89 -32.22 21.26
C ALA A 254 5.61 -33.32 20.22
N LYS A 255 4.35 -33.48 19.79
CA LYS A 255 3.96 -34.47 18.78
C LYS A 255 4.44 -34.07 17.37
N VAL A 256 4.34 -32.78 17.03
CA VAL A 256 4.90 -32.25 15.77
C VAL A 256 6.41 -32.40 15.73
N LEU A 257 7.11 -32.17 16.87
CA LEU A 257 8.55 -32.36 16.95
C LEU A 257 8.93 -33.83 16.68
N ARG A 258 8.19 -34.80 17.25
CA ARG A 258 8.42 -36.23 17.01
C ARG A 258 8.26 -36.56 15.52
N ALA A 259 7.21 -36.06 14.86
CA ALA A 259 7.00 -36.25 13.42
C ALA A 259 8.15 -35.64 12.56
N LEU A 260 8.76 -34.54 13.02
CA LEU A 260 9.88 -33.86 12.31
C LEU A 260 11.23 -34.58 12.55
N GLN A 261 11.44 -35.19 13.72
CA GLN A 261 12.72 -35.81 14.10
C GLN A 261 12.78 -37.28 13.70
N GLU A 262 11.76 -38.04 14.13
CA GLU A 262 11.71 -39.49 13.96
C GLU A 262 11.07 -39.90 12.63
N ARG A 263 10.35 -38.96 11.96
CA ARG A 263 9.51 -39.26 10.80
C ARG A 263 8.44 -40.31 11.07
N GLU A 264 7.96 -40.31 12.29
CA GLU A 264 6.96 -41.25 12.81
C GLU A 264 5.84 -40.47 13.48
N ILE A 265 4.62 -40.94 13.30
CA ILE A 265 3.42 -40.39 13.94
C ILE A 265 2.67 -41.53 14.64
N ARG A 266 1.83 -41.18 15.63
CA ARG A 266 0.93 -42.11 16.26
C ARG A 266 -0.48 -41.54 16.28
N ARG A 267 -1.48 -42.33 15.86
CA ARG A 267 -2.87 -41.93 15.92
C ARG A 267 -3.37 -41.82 17.35
N VAL A 268 -4.36 -40.96 17.58
CA VAL A 268 -5.02 -40.84 18.88
C VAL A 268 -5.67 -42.20 19.24
N GLY A 269 -5.40 -42.68 20.43
CA GLY A 269 -5.85 -44.00 20.88
C GLY A 269 -5.10 -45.20 20.29
N GLY A 270 -4.17 -44.98 19.35
CA GLY A 270 -3.35 -46.03 18.72
C GLY A 270 -2.08 -46.34 19.49
N ARG A 271 -1.52 -47.54 19.24
CA ARG A 271 -0.22 -47.97 19.79
C ARG A 271 0.87 -48.14 18.75
N GLU A 272 0.51 -48.10 17.49
CA GLU A 272 1.38 -48.32 16.34
C GLU A 272 2.03 -47.02 15.88
N ASP A 273 3.34 -47.01 15.64
CA ASP A 273 4.08 -45.92 15.08
C ASP A 273 4.07 -46.08 13.55
N LEU A 274 3.62 -45.02 12.86
CA LEU A 274 3.47 -44.97 11.41
C LEU A 274 4.58 -44.11 10.84
N LYS A 275 5.38 -44.66 9.92
CA LYS A 275 6.42 -43.88 9.20
C LYS A 275 5.79 -43.00 8.17
N VAL A 276 6.25 -41.72 8.13
CA VAL A 276 5.79 -40.70 7.16
C VAL A 276 6.98 -39.91 6.62
N ASP A 277 6.98 -39.67 5.33
CA ASP A 277 7.99 -38.83 4.67
C ASP A 277 7.34 -37.51 4.21
N VAL A 278 7.23 -36.55 5.10
CA VAL A 278 6.55 -35.28 4.87
C VAL A 278 7.56 -34.14 4.83
N ARG A 279 7.51 -33.30 3.78
CA ARG A 279 8.18 -32.01 3.78
C ARG A 279 7.35 -31.00 4.54
N ILE A 280 7.92 -30.36 5.56
CA ILE A 280 7.22 -29.37 6.37
C ILE A 280 7.58 -27.95 5.93
N ILE A 281 6.56 -27.11 5.74
CA ILE A 281 6.64 -25.66 5.65
C ILE A 281 5.77 -25.12 6.77
N ALA A 282 6.33 -24.33 7.67
CA ALA A 282 5.60 -23.72 8.77
C ALA A 282 5.50 -22.19 8.58
N ALA A 283 4.41 -21.60 9.01
CA ALA A 283 4.25 -20.15 9.00
C ALA A 283 3.74 -19.62 10.34
N THR A 284 4.14 -18.40 10.69
CA THR A 284 3.67 -17.73 11.91
C THR A 284 3.75 -16.21 11.76
N ASN A 285 2.88 -15.51 12.47
CA ASN A 285 2.95 -14.07 12.70
C ASN A 285 3.54 -13.70 14.06
N LYS A 286 3.77 -14.70 14.93
CA LYS A 286 4.37 -14.52 16.26
C LYS A 286 5.89 -14.54 16.18
N ASP A 287 6.53 -13.84 17.10
CA ASP A 287 7.96 -14.00 17.37
C ASP A 287 8.15 -15.28 18.22
N LEU A 288 8.61 -16.35 17.55
CA LEU A 288 8.79 -17.64 18.23
C LEU A 288 9.91 -17.61 19.26
N GLU A 289 10.94 -16.76 19.11
CA GLU A 289 12.00 -16.61 20.11
C GLU A 289 11.45 -16.04 21.43
N ASP A 290 10.57 -15.06 21.32
CA ASP A 290 9.89 -14.50 22.48
C ASP A 290 8.87 -15.47 23.08
N GLU A 291 8.16 -16.24 22.25
CA GLU A 291 7.27 -17.30 22.73
C GLU A 291 8.04 -18.42 23.47
N VAL A 292 9.26 -18.75 23.04
CA VAL A 292 10.16 -19.69 23.76
C VAL A 292 10.54 -19.11 25.13
N LYS A 293 10.95 -17.84 25.20
CA LYS A 293 11.28 -17.16 26.48
C LYS A 293 10.10 -17.15 27.47
N ARG A 294 8.87 -17.06 26.95
CA ARG A 294 7.63 -17.10 27.75
C ARG A 294 7.19 -18.52 28.13
N GLY A 295 7.85 -19.56 27.61
CA GLY A 295 7.47 -20.94 27.80
C GLY A 295 6.23 -21.39 27.04
N MET A 296 5.74 -20.57 26.10
CA MET A 296 4.58 -20.87 25.26
C MET A 296 4.96 -21.66 24.01
N PHE A 297 6.24 -21.67 23.64
CA PHE A 297 6.78 -22.47 22.54
C PHE A 297 8.00 -23.24 22.99
N ARG A 298 8.14 -24.49 22.52
CA ARG A 298 9.26 -25.33 22.87
C ARG A 298 10.52 -24.95 22.10
N ASP A 299 11.63 -24.86 22.82
CA ASP A 299 12.94 -24.51 22.25
C ASP A 299 13.41 -25.57 21.22
N ASP A 300 13.24 -26.87 21.54
CA ASP A 300 13.62 -27.98 20.65
C ASP A 300 12.85 -27.97 19.32
N LEU A 301 11.56 -27.65 19.35
CA LEU A 301 10.76 -27.49 18.13
C LEU A 301 11.17 -26.24 17.34
N TYR A 302 11.44 -25.13 18.01
CA TYR A 302 11.91 -23.90 17.37
C TYR A 302 13.16 -24.14 16.54
N TYR A 303 14.20 -24.73 17.12
CA TYR A 303 15.44 -25.04 16.37
C TYR A 303 15.22 -26.04 15.22
N ARG A 304 14.27 -26.94 15.33
CA ARG A 304 13.95 -27.89 14.26
C ARG A 304 13.18 -27.26 13.11
N LEU A 305 12.36 -26.24 13.39
CA LEU A 305 11.64 -25.46 12.38
C LEU A 305 12.51 -24.38 11.75
N ASN A 306 13.37 -23.73 12.52
CA ASN A 306 14.21 -22.62 12.11
C ASN A 306 15.49 -23.06 11.37
N VAL A 307 15.35 -23.96 10.37
CA VAL A 307 16.47 -24.37 9.51
C VAL A 307 16.71 -23.34 8.42
N VAL A 308 15.65 -22.91 7.75
CA VAL A 308 15.69 -21.81 6.77
C VAL A 308 14.51 -20.90 7.04
N THR A 309 14.80 -19.65 7.39
CA THR A 309 13.76 -18.65 7.66
C THR A 309 13.60 -17.68 6.50
N ILE A 310 12.34 -17.52 6.07
CA ILE A 310 11.92 -16.51 5.07
C ILE A 310 11.04 -15.49 5.79
N ASN A 311 11.53 -14.27 5.96
CA ASN A 311 10.77 -13.19 6.58
C ASN A 311 10.10 -12.35 5.50
N LEU A 312 8.76 -12.26 5.55
CA LEU A 312 7.95 -11.44 4.65
C LEU A 312 7.80 -10.03 5.19
N PRO A 313 8.25 -9.01 4.45
CA PRO A 313 8.11 -7.63 4.89
C PRO A 313 6.63 -7.22 4.90
N PRO A 314 6.20 -6.41 5.89
CA PRO A 314 4.87 -5.81 5.87
C PRO A 314 4.74 -4.83 4.70
N LEU A 315 3.49 -4.57 4.27
CA LEU A 315 3.24 -3.76 3.07
C LEU A 315 3.78 -2.33 3.18
N ARG A 316 3.75 -1.73 4.36
CA ARG A 316 4.32 -0.40 4.65
C ARG A 316 5.84 -0.30 4.39
N GLU A 317 6.57 -1.41 4.45
CA GLU A 317 8.02 -1.46 4.18
C GLU A 317 8.35 -1.75 2.71
N ARG A 318 7.30 -2.01 1.90
CA ARG A 318 7.38 -2.20 0.45
C ARG A 318 6.29 -1.41 -0.28
N SER A 319 6.08 -0.16 0.12
CA SER A 319 5.04 0.72 -0.44
C SER A 319 5.16 0.91 -1.96
N THR A 320 6.36 0.76 -2.53
CA THR A 320 6.58 0.76 -3.98
C THR A 320 5.88 -0.37 -4.73
N ASP A 321 5.46 -1.44 -4.04
CA ASP A 321 4.69 -2.53 -4.64
C ASP A 321 3.19 -2.23 -4.69
N ILE A 322 2.71 -1.22 -3.92
CA ILE A 322 1.27 -0.89 -3.80
C ILE A 322 0.63 -0.59 -5.17
N PRO A 323 1.22 0.23 -6.06
CA PRO A 323 0.60 0.50 -7.36
C PRO A 323 0.38 -0.77 -8.18
N GLN A 324 1.40 -1.62 -8.29
CA GLN A 324 1.33 -2.86 -9.06
C GLN A 324 0.34 -3.86 -8.43
N LEU A 325 0.32 -3.97 -7.10
CA LEU A 325 -0.67 -4.78 -6.37
C LEU A 325 -2.09 -4.25 -6.58
N ALA A 326 -2.27 -2.92 -6.54
CA ALA A 326 -3.57 -2.30 -6.70
C ALA A 326 -4.13 -2.52 -8.12
N GLU A 327 -3.33 -2.35 -9.16
CA GLU A 327 -3.72 -2.65 -10.54
C GLU A 327 -4.09 -4.13 -10.71
N TYR A 328 -3.30 -5.04 -10.13
CA TYR A 328 -3.58 -6.48 -10.17
C TYR A 328 -4.91 -6.83 -9.51
N PHE A 329 -5.17 -6.30 -8.29
CA PHE A 329 -6.42 -6.60 -7.58
C PHE A 329 -7.64 -5.96 -8.22
N VAL A 330 -7.54 -4.74 -8.72
CA VAL A 330 -8.63 -4.08 -9.45
C VAL A 330 -8.94 -4.85 -10.74
N GLY A 331 -7.92 -5.24 -11.51
CA GLY A 331 -8.10 -6.04 -12.72
C GLY A 331 -8.82 -7.36 -12.44
N ARG A 332 -8.39 -8.08 -11.39
CA ARG A 332 -9.01 -9.33 -10.95
C ARG A 332 -10.46 -9.11 -10.48
N ALA A 333 -10.70 -8.11 -9.64
CA ALA A 333 -12.04 -7.79 -9.14
C ALA A 333 -12.99 -7.38 -10.25
N CYS A 334 -12.54 -6.62 -11.25
CA CYS A 334 -13.33 -6.28 -12.44
C CYS A 334 -13.70 -7.54 -13.24
N GLN A 335 -12.75 -8.45 -13.45
CA GLN A 335 -12.99 -9.71 -14.14
C GLN A 335 -14.01 -10.58 -13.40
N GLU A 336 -13.87 -10.75 -12.08
CA GLU A 336 -14.78 -11.50 -11.23
C GLU A 336 -16.20 -10.89 -11.19
N ALA A 337 -16.29 -9.55 -11.20
CA ALA A 337 -17.55 -8.82 -11.21
C ALA A 337 -18.20 -8.68 -12.61
N GLY A 338 -17.54 -9.13 -13.68
CA GLY A 338 -17.99 -8.94 -15.07
C GLY A 338 -18.02 -7.47 -15.50
N ARG A 339 -17.19 -6.61 -14.89
CA ARG A 339 -17.09 -5.19 -15.21
C ARG A 339 -15.94 -4.91 -16.19
N PRO A 340 -16.03 -3.81 -16.97
CA PRO A 340 -14.89 -3.36 -17.75
C PRO A 340 -13.71 -2.99 -16.84
N PRO A 341 -12.46 -3.05 -17.34
CA PRO A 341 -11.29 -2.63 -16.58
C PRO A 341 -11.44 -1.20 -16.06
N MET A 342 -11.16 -0.99 -14.79
CA MET A 342 -11.22 0.30 -14.10
C MET A 342 -9.81 0.80 -13.81
N ALA A 343 -9.60 2.11 -13.99
CA ALA A 343 -8.37 2.79 -13.56
C ALA A 343 -8.50 3.25 -12.10
N ILE A 344 -7.37 3.55 -11.47
CA ILE A 344 -7.33 4.19 -10.14
C ILE A 344 -6.90 5.63 -10.35
N THR A 345 -7.65 6.60 -9.81
CA THR A 345 -7.28 8.02 -9.91
C THR A 345 -5.98 8.30 -9.15
N THR A 346 -5.24 9.33 -9.57
CA THR A 346 -4.00 9.75 -8.90
C THR A 346 -4.23 10.09 -7.42
N GLU A 347 -5.39 10.67 -7.10
CA GLU A 347 -5.76 11.02 -5.73
C GLU A 347 -6.01 9.76 -4.90
N ALA A 348 -6.78 8.80 -5.41
CA ALA A 348 -6.98 7.50 -4.76
C ALA A 348 -5.66 6.76 -4.55
N MET A 349 -4.78 6.73 -5.56
CA MET A 349 -3.46 6.08 -5.46
C MET A 349 -2.59 6.73 -4.37
N ARG A 350 -2.61 8.06 -4.25
CA ARG A 350 -1.89 8.78 -3.19
C ARG A 350 -2.35 8.37 -1.80
N LEU A 351 -3.66 8.19 -1.59
CA LEU A 351 -4.21 7.70 -0.33
C LEU A 351 -3.80 6.26 -0.03
N LEU A 352 -3.84 5.39 -1.03
CA LEU A 352 -3.38 4.01 -0.90
C LEU A 352 -1.90 3.91 -0.50
N LEU A 353 -1.04 4.77 -1.08
CA LEU A 353 0.39 4.84 -0.75
C LEU A 353 0.66 5.37 0.66
N GLY A 354 -0.19 6.27 1.17
CA GLY A 354 -0.04 6.89 2.49
C GLY A 354 -0.57 6.05 3.65
N TYR A 355 -1.34 5.01 3.41
CA TYR A 355 -1.94 4.20 4.46
C TYR A 355 -0.98 3.14 5.01
N HIS A 356 -1.06 2.84 6.33
CA HIS A 356 -0.14 1.93 7.02
C HIS A 356 -0.40 0.44 6.76
N TRP A 357 -1.59 0.08 6.28
CA TRP A 357 -2.01 -1.29 5.95
C TRP A 357 -1.78 -2.31 7.08
N PRO A 358 -2.42 -2.18 8.25
CA PRO A 358 -2.24 -3.11 9.35
C PRO A 358 -2.63 -4.55 8.99
N GLY A 359 -3.57 -4.75 8.05
CA GLY A 359 -3.92 -6.05 7.47
C GLY A 359 -3.16 -6.39 6.19
N ASN A 360 -2.09 -5.62 5.86
CA ASN A 360 -1.20 -5.86 4.74
C ASN A 360 -1.92 -6.06 3.39
N VAL A 361 -1.46 -6.99 2.57
CA VAL A 361 -1.97 -7.26 1.22
C VAL A 361 -3.43 -7.75 1.26
N ARG A 362 -3.82 -8.52 2.30
CA ARG A 362 -5.21 -8.99 2.45
C ARG A 362 -6.18 -7.81 2.63
N GLN A 363 -5.80 -6.82 3.41
CA GLN A 363 -6.62 -5.61 3.59
C GLN A 363 -6.70 -4.79 2.31
N LEU A 364 -5.56 -4.59 1.62
CA LEU A 364 -5.52 -3.87 0.34
C LEU A 364 -6.45 -4.53 -0.69
N ASP A 365 -6.37 -5.85 -0.83
CA ASP A 365 -7.23 -6.64 -1.72
C ASP A 365 -8.72 -6.44 -1.39
N THR A 366 -9.11 -6.60 -0.12
CA THR A 366 -10.50 -6.42 0.34
C THR A 366 -11.01 -5.00 0.07
N VAL A 367 -10.18 -3.97 0.33
CA VAL A 367 -10.54 -2.57 0.09
C VAL A 367 -10.79 -2.30 -1.39
N LEU A 368 -9.92 -2.81 -2.27
CA LEU A 368 -10.04 -2.60 -3.70
C LEU A 368 -11.18 -3.41 -4.32
N GLN A 369 -11.42 -4.64 -3.88
CA GLN A 369 -12.61 -5.41 -4.28
C GLN A 369 -13.90 -4.66 -3.92
N ARG A 370 -13.98 -4.13 -2.71
CA ARG A 370 -15.13 -3.32 -2.27
C ARG A 370 -15.27 -2.06 -3.13
N ALA A 371 -14.17 -1.35 -3.42
CA ALA A 371 -14.20 -0.16 -4.26
C ALA A 371 -14.71 -0.48 -5.66
N VAL A 372 -14.24 -1.56 -6.30
CA VAL A 372 -14.74 -2.01 -7.62
C VAL A 372 -16.23 -2.33 -7.58
N LEU A 373 -16.73 -2.98 -6.52
CA LEU A 373 -18.14 -3.37 -6.42
C LEU A 373 -19.07 -2.17 -6.21
N LEU A 374 -18.64 -1.18 -5.43
CA LEU A 374 -19.46 -0.04 -5.01
C LEU A 374 -19.31 1.20 -5.90
N SER A 375 -18.24 1.29 -6.70
CA SER A 375 -18.05 2.42 -7.61
C SER A 375 -19.05 2.38 -8.77
N ASP A 376 -19.66 3.53 -9.07
CA ASP A 376 -20.55 3.72 -10.22
C ASP A 376 -19.79 4.20 -11.47
N GLY A 377 -18.50 4.53 -11.33
CA GLY A 377 -17.67 5.13 -12.38
C GLY A 377 -16.84 4.13 -13.19
N ARG A 378 -16.07 4.67 -14.16
CA ARG A 378 -15.05 3.92 -14.92
C ARG A 378 -13.68 3.91 -14.24
N ALA A 379 -13.54 4.62 -13.13
CA ALA A 379 -12.32 4.71 -12.34
C ALA A 379 -12.65 4.70 -10.86
N ILE A 380 -11.76 4.13 -10.05
CA ILE A 380 -11.85 4.17 -8.60
C ILE A 380 -11.32 5.53 -8.14
N ASP A 381 -12.18 6.29 -7.47
CA ASP A 381 -11.85 7.59 -6.90
C ASP A 381 -11.65 7.52 -5.39
N TYR A 382 -11.15 8.61 -4.78
CA TYR A 382 -10.92 8.68 -3.34
C TYR A 382 -12.21 8.44 -2.52
N MET A 383 -13.39 8.79 -3.06
CA MET A 383 -14.68 8.55 -2.40
C MET A 383 -15.07 7.08 -2.32
N ASP A 384 -14.57 6.24 -3.22
CA ASP A 384 -14.82 4.79 -3.23
C ASP A 384 -13.99 4.06 -2.17
N LEU A 385 -12.96 4.73 -1.61
CA LEU A 385 -12.12 4.15 -0.57
C LEU A 385 -12.77 4.28 0.83
N PRO A 386 -12.53 3.31 1.73
CA PRO A 386 -13.01 3.38 3.11
C PRO A 386 -12.52 4.62 3.85
N ILE A 387 -13.31 5.04 4.83
CA ILE A 387 -13.05 6.26 5.61
C ILE A 387 -11.67 6.22 6.29
N GLU A 388 -11.24 5.06 6.77
CA GLU A 388 -9.96 4.84 7.42
C GLU A 388 -8.77 5.14 6.50
N VAL A 389 -8.89 4.79 5.21
CA VAL A 389 -7.87 5.05 4.19
C VAL A 389 -7.87 6.53 3.81
N ARG A 390 -9.07 7.13 3.67
CA ARG A 390 -9.20 8.54 3.29
C ARG A 390 -8.59 9.51 4.31
N PHE A 391 -8.74 9.25 5.59
CA PHE A 391 -8.30 10.15 6.66
C PHE A 391 -6.90 9.88 7.19
N SER A 392 -6.28 8.73 6.88
CA SER A 392 -4.92 8.43 7.33
C SER A 392 -3.82 9.21 6.60
N ALA A 393 -4.11 9.76 5.43
CA ALA A 393 -3.15 10.55 4.64
C ALA A 393 -3.01 12.01 5.11
N LEU A 394 -3.74 12.42 6.15
CA LEU A 394 -3.46 13.68 6.83
C LEU A 394 -2.18 13.49 7.66
N PRO A 395 -1.10 14.25 7.39
CA PRO A 395 0.08 14.17 8.23
C PRO A 395 -0.35 14.44 9.68
N PRO A 396 0.26 13.77 10.68
CA PRO A 396 0.07 14.18 12.06
C PRO A 396 0.44 15.66 12.12
N ARG A 397 -0.54 16.54 12.32
CA ARG A 397 -0.25 17.93 12.59
C ARG A 397 0.59 17.90 13.86
N GLU A 398 1.87 18.28 13.73
CA GLU A 398 2.67 18.69 14.87
C GLU A 398 1.77 19.60 15.70
N ALA A 399 1.67 19.30 16.98
CA ALA A 399 0.91 20.10 17.93
C ALA A 399 1.51 21.50 17.98
N GLY A 400 1.14 22.32 17.00
CA GLY A 400 1.33 23.76 17.06
C GLY A 400 0.39 24.34 18.11
N PRO A 401 0.72 25.50 18.67
CA PRO A 401 -0.12 26.15 19.67
C PRO A 401 -1.54 26.31 19.14
N PRO A 402 -2.57 26.27 20.01
CA PRO A 402 -3.96 26.29 19.60
C PRO A 402 -4.24 27.52 18.71
N PRO A 403 -4.86 27.36 17.54
CA PRO A 403 -5.15 28.48 16.66
C PRO A 403 -6.11 29.44 17.37
N SER A 404 -5.69 30.70 17.46
CA SER A 404 -6.53 31.82 17.84
C SER A 404 -7.78 31.86 16.94
N ALA A 405 -8.92 32.02 17.56
CA ALA A 405 -10.23 32.11 16.93
C ALA A 405 -10.26 33.14 15.79
N GLY A 406 -10.62 32.71 14.59
CA GLY A 406 -10.93 33.57 13.46
C GLY A 406 -10.64 32.95 12.11
N GLY A 407 -11.62 32.28 11.51
CA GLY A 407 -11.56 31.83 10.11
C GLY A 407 -12.71 30.89 9.76
N GLU A 408 -13.55 31.31 8.82
CA GLU A 408 -14.74 30.59 8.35
C GLU A 408 -14.34 29.24 7.67
N GLY A 409 -15.03 28.14 8.05
CA GLY A 409 -15.16 26.93 7.27
C GLY A 409 -14.11 25.82 7.49
N GLY A 410 -13.75 25.46 8.74
CA GLY A 410 -12.87 24.32 9.05
C GLY A 410 -13.61 23.16 9.74
N ALA A 411 -13.41 21.94 9.27
CA ALA A 411 -13.84 20.73 9.97
C ALA A 411 -13.17 20.65 11.34
N TYR A 412 -13.95 20.59 12.40
CA TYR A 412 -13.45 20.47 13.77
C TYR A 412 -12.95 19.05 14.02
N HIS A 413 -11.63 18.86 14.20
CA HIS A 413 -11.05 17.61 14.65
C HIS A 413 -11.06 17.55 16.18
N TYR A 414 -11.95 16.76 16.76
CA TYR A 414 -11.89 16.36 18.15
C TYR A 414 -11.05 15.09 18.29
N MET A 415 -9.91 15.19 18.98
CA MET A 415 -9.17 13.99 19.41
C MET A 415 -9.80 13.48 20.70
N LEU A 416 -10.21 12.22 20.73
CA LEU A 416 -10.71 11.58 21.93
C LEU A 416 -9.53 11.42 22.92
N PRO A 417 -9.59 11.97 24.15
CA PRO A 417 -8.55 11.73 25.14
C PRO A 417 -8.45 10.25 25.49
N ALA A 418 -7.25 9.75 25.79
CA ALA A 418 -7.02 8.35 26.17
C ALA A 418 -7.87 7.87 27.36
N GLN A 419 -8.37 8.82 28.15
CA GLN A 419 -9.23 8.60 29.33
C GLN A 419 -10.73 8.51 28.95
N GLY A 420 -11.06 8.72 27.66
CA GLY A 420 -12.44 8.85 27.20
C GLY A 420 -13.04 10.23 27.50
N ILE A 421 -14.21 10.50 26.92
CA ILE A 421 -15.03 11.69 27.20
C ILE A 421 -16.46 11.26 27.49
N ASN A 422 -17.14 12.00 28.34
CA ASN A 422 -18.58 11.87 28.49
C ASN A 422 -19.28 12.61 27.34
N LEU A 423 -19.83 11.85 26.40
CA LEU A 423 -20.45 12.41 25.21
C LEU A 423 -21.66 13.32 25.54
N GLU A 424 -22.43 13.00 26.60
CA GLU A 424 -23.52 13.82 27.04
C GLU A 424 -23.07 15.18 27.56
N GLU A 425 -21.94 15.25 28.24
CA GLU A 425 -21.37 16.50 28.74
C GLU A 425 -20.88 17.39 27.60
N VAL A 426 -20.22 16.79 26.60
CA VAL A 426 -19.78 17.51 25.39
C VAL A 426 -20.97 18.04 24.60
N GLU A 427 -22.00 17.22 24.42
CA GLU A 427 -23.23 17.60 23.74
C GLU A 427 -23.90 18.76 24.46
N ARG A 428 -24.01 18.71 25.79
CA ARG A 428 -24.54 19.76 26.61
C ARG A 428 -23.78 21.07 26.45
N GLN A 429 -22.46 21.03 26.43
CA GLN A 429 -21.62 22.21 26.23
C GLN A 429 -21.83 22.87 24.87
N PHE A 430 -21.91 22.08 23.78
CA PHE A 430 -22.22 22.61 22.46
C PHE A 430 -23.60 23.22 22.36
N ILE A 431 -24.59 22.64 23.02
CA ILE A 431 -25.96 23.20 23.07
C ILE A 431 -25.97 24.53 23.81
N LEU A 432 -25.28 24.64 24.94
CA LEU A 432 -25.14 25.89 25.70
C LEU A 432 -24.45 26.99 24.87
N GLN A 433 -23.33 26.68 24.21
CA GLN A 433 -22.64 27.64 23.34
C GLN A 433 -23.51 28.09 22.16
N ALA A 434 -24.21 27.16 21.52
CA ALA A 434 -25.12 27.53 20.42
C ALA A 434 -26.29 28.39 20.86
N MET A 435 -26.83 28.18 22.07
CA MET A 435 -27.86 29.01 22.67
C MET A 435 -27.32 30.41 23.00
N GLU A 436 -26.12 30.52 23.53
CA GLU A 436 -25.44 31.81 23.80
C GLU A 436 -25.18 32.60 22.53
N ILE A 437 -24.56 31.98 21.50
CA ILE A 437 -24.30 32.61 20.20
C ILE A 437 -25.57 33.05 19.49
N SER A 438 -26.67 32.29 19.64
CA SER A 438 -27.98 32.61 19.04
C SER A 438 -28.84 33.57 19.83
N GLY A 439 -28.36 34.08 20.97
CA GLY A 439 -29.11 34.97 21.87
C GLY A 439 -30.36 34.33 22.41
N GLY A 440 -30.37 33.03 22.74
CA GLY A 440 -31.49 32.29 23.28
C GLY A 440 -32.52 31.82 22.23
N VAL A 441 -32.31 32.07 20.94
CA VAL A 441 -33.26 31.73 19.89
C VAL A 441 -33.05 30.29 19.42
N ILE A 442 -33.95 29.37 19.81
CA ILE A 442 -33.81 27.93 19.54
C ILE A 442 -33.72 27.61 18.04
N ALA A 443 -34.46 28.32 17.18
CA ALA A 443 -34.43 28.10 15.74
C ALA A 443 -33.03 28.39 15.11
N LYS A 444 -32.35 29.46 15.59
CA LYS A 444 -31.00 29.81 15.18
C LYS A 444 -29.97 28.85 15.74
N ALA A 445 -30.09 28.47 17.02
CA ALA A 445 -29.23 27.49 17.66
C ALA A 445 -29.31 26.09 16.98
N ALA A 446 -30.51 25.66 16.62
CA ALA A 446 -30.73 24.42 15.91
C ALA A 446 -29.99 24.44 14.55
N LYS A 447 -30.09 25.54 13.82
CA LYS A 447 -29.38 25.71 12.53
C LYS A 447 -27.86 25.69 12.71
N LEU A 448 -27.30 26.30 13.76
CA LEU A 448 -25.89 26.27 14.07
C LEU A 448 -25.38 24.86 14.39
N LEU A 449 -26.21 24.03 15.04
CA LEU A 449 -25.85 22.65 15.41
C LEU A 449 -26.21 21.61 14.34
N GLY A 450 -26.82 22.01 13.21
CA GLY A 450 -27.28 21.08 12.19
C GLY A 450 -28.46 20.18 12.66
N LEU A 451 -29.21 20.61 13.68
CA LEU A 451 -30.30 19.86 14.27
C LEU A 451 -31.66 20.41 13.84
N SER A 452 -32.70 19.54 13.89
CA SER A 452 -34.08 20.03 13.78
C SER A 452 -34.49 20.80 15.02
N TYR A 453 -35.43 21.75 14.89
CA TYR A 453 -36.00 22.50 16.01
C TYR A 453 -36.50 21.59 17.13
N ARG A 454 -37.27 20.55 16.77
CA ARG A 454 -37.82 19.57 17.73
C ARG A 454 -36.73 18.78 18.46
N THR A 455 -35.66 18.41 17.72
CA THR A 455 -34.53 17.67 18.32
C THR A 455 -33.82 18.51 19.36
N LEU A 456 -33.54 19.80 19.04
CA LEU A 456 -32.87 20.69 19.99
C LEU A 456 -33.75 20.99 21.17
N GLN A 457 -35.08 21.21 21.00
CA GLN A 457 -36.02 21.42 22.08
C GLN A 457 -36.07 20.25 23.07
N TYR A 458 -36.13 19.02 22.56
CA TYR A 458 -36.08 17.80 23.37
C TYR A 458 -34.79 17.70 24.19
N ARG A 459 -33.66 18.04 23.58
CA ARG A 459 -32.34 18.00 24.24
C ARG A 459 -32.19 19.09 25.30
N LEU A 460 -32.70 20.29 25.07
CA LEU A 460 -32.74 21.36 26.08
C LEU A 460 -33.57 20.95 27.31
N GLU A 461 -34.67 20.27 27.12
CA GLU A 461 -35.50 19.70 28.22
C GLU A 461 -34.73 18.59 28.94
N LYS A 462 -34.10 17.66 28.22
CA LYS A 462 -33.29 16.56 28.78
C LYS A 462 -32.14 17.08 29.65
N PHE A 463 -31.47 18.14 29.24
CA PHE A 463 -30.33 18.70 29.94
C PHE A 463 -30.70 19.79 30.97
N HIS A 464 -32.01 20.03 31.21
CA HIS A 464 -32.54 21.03 32.14
C HIS A 464 -31.96 22.45 31.95
N VAL A 465 -31.69 22.85 30.68
CA VAL A 465 -31.18 24.17 30.34
C VAL A 465 -32.34 25.17 30.42
N ARG A 466 -32.34 26.04 31.47
CA ARG A 466 -33.34 27.11 31.64
C ARG A 466 -33.15 28.22 30.61
N ARG A 467 -34.25 28.75 30.10
CA ARG A 467 -34.30 29.98 29.30
C ARG A 467 -33.97 31.18 30.19
N GLU A 468 -32.83 31.81 30.01
CA GLU A 468 -32.64 33.18 30.48
C GLU A 468 -32.96 34.14 29.33
N GLY A 469 -34.05 34.94 29.52
CA GLY A 469 -34.38 36.09 28.70
C GLY A 469 -35.50 35.90 27.69
N GLY A 470 -36.68 36.42 28.01
CA GLY A 470 -37.79 36.68 27.04
C GLY A 470 -39.15 36.37 27.56
N GLU A 471 -39.73 37.35 28.31
CA GLU A 471 -41.17 37.41 28.62
C GLU A 471 -42.02 37.56 27.36
N THR A 472 -43.15 36.88 27.37
CA THR A 472 -44.49 37.25 26.90
C THR A 472 -44.68 37.53 25.40
N THR A 473 -45.30 36.59 24.72
CA THR A 473 -46.59 36.78 24.05
C THR A 473 -47.23 35.41 23.79
N ALA A 474 -48.05 35.02 24.80
CA ALA A 474 -49.15 34.07 24.59
C ALA A 474 -50.38 34.94 24.45
N GLN A 475 -51.11 34.81 23.38
CA GLN A 475 -52.58 34.74 23.33
C GLN A 475 -53.03 34.93 21.87
N THR A 476 -53.99 34.11 21.58
CA THR A 476 -54.98 34.22 20.50
C THR A 476 -54.59 33.52 19.19
N GLU A 477 -55.05 32.28 19.03
CA GLU A 477 -56.15 31.90 18.17
C GLU A 477 -56.38 30.37 18.26
N GLU A 478 -57.25 29.99 19.23
CA GLU A 478 -58.18 28.89 19.04
C GLU A 478 -59.39 29.47 18.37
N LYS A 479 -59.75 28.99 17.19
CA LYS A 479 -61.18 28.63 16.84
C LYS A 479 -61.27 28.36 15.32
N GLU A 480 -62.07 27.29 15.10
CA GLU A 480 -62.78 26.96 13.87
C GLU A 480 -61.96 26.34 12.74
N VAL A 481 -62.25 25.17 12.17
CA VAL A 481 -63.54 24.48 11.88
C VAL A 481 -63.27 23.03 11.53
N GLU A 482 -64.12 22.08 11.97
CA GLU A 482 -64.52 20.75 11.50
C GLU A 482 -63.47 19.71 11.11
#